data_85fde994e1add56cd1b9569a22309753
#
_entry.id   85fde994e1add56cd1b9569a22309753
#
_cell.length_a   1.000
_cell.length_b   1.000
_cell.length_c   1.000
_cell.angle_alpha   90.00
_cell.angle_beta   90.00
_cell.angle_gamma   90.00
#
_symmetry.space_group_name_H-M   'P 1'
#
loop_
_entity.id
_entity.type
_entity.pdbx_description
1 polymer ?
#
loop_
_entity_poly.entity_id
_entity_poly.type
_entity_poly.pdbx_seq_one_letter_code
_entity_poly.pdbx_strand_id
1 'polypeptide(L)'
;MWSEYSDFCGYCIEFDFDKLIQSFSNSKHIIHGKVIYDHKEQISIMEEIIEYGILKSEKLFKNINSWDDLNEINDNQIKHLSIELGVDLYLYNMFFKKECFSGENEYRFVFRCNHDEALSSYIEIEPQYFRMKDNVLIPFVKKKLSSLDSVNSILIGPKNNSDIAEKGVKHFLRYHKIKAKVEKSEMPLRY
;
A
#
# COMPACT_ATOMS: atom_id res chain seq x y z
N MET A 1 16.44 -7.59 7.45
CA MET A 1 15.31 -6.86 8.07
C MET A 1 15.70 -6.10 9.33
N TRP A 2 16.12 -6.76 10.46
CA TRP A 2 16.48 -6.05 11.70
C TRP A 2 17.59 -5.00 11.53
N SER A 3 18.64 -5.30 10.74
CA SER A 3 19.76 -4.40 10.49
C SER A 3 19.37 -3.16 9.69
N GLU A 4 18.44 -3.31 8.77
CA GLU A 4 18.09 -2.23 7.82
C GLU A 4 17.06 -1.26 8.39
N TYR A 5 16.12 -1.77 9.19
CA TYR A 5 14.99 -0.96 9.63
C TYR A 5 15.03 -0.53 11.09
N SER A 6 15.85 -1.17 11.93
CA SER A 6 15.79 -0.92 13.38
C SER A 6 17.12 -0.99 14.08
N ASP A 7 18.22 -1.10 13.36
CA ASP A 7 19.55 -1.32 13.96
C ASP A 7 19.54 -2.41 15.07
N PHE A 8 18.78 -3.48 14.81
CA PHE A 8 18.53 -4.61 15.73
C PHE A 8 17.80 -4.24 17.05
N CYS A 9 17.34 -2.99 17.23
CA CYS A 9 16.72 -2.52 18.47
C CYS A 9 15.19 -2.38 18.39
N GLY A 10 14.58 -2.65 17.24
CA GLY A 10 13.16 -2.42 17.00
C GLY A 10 12.23 -3.50 17.52
N TYR A 11 10.96 -3.33 17.18
CA TYR A 11 9.90 -4.30 17.42
C TYR A 11 9.30 -4.69 16.07
N CYS A 12 8.98 -5.97 15.90
CA CYS A 12 8.21 -6.45 14.76
C CYS A 12 6.80 -6.79 15.24
N ILE A 13 5.79 -6.25 14.57
CA ILE A 13 4.38 -6.55 14.88
C ILE A 13 3.89 -7.53 13.84
N GLU A 14 3.42 -8.68 14.30
CA GLU A 14 2.78 -9.68 13.47
C GLU A 14 1.28 -9.48 13.47
N PHE A 15 0.70 -9.48 12.28
CA PHE A 15 -0.74 -9.34 12.08
C PHE A 15 -1.34 -10.63 11.53
N ASP A 16 -2.54 -10.95 11.99
CA ASP A 16 -3.45 -11.84 11.28
C ASP A 16 -3.94 -11.12 10.02
N PHE A 17 -3.60 -11.66 8.86
CA PHE A 17 -3.82 -11.01 7.58
C PHE A 17 -5.31 -10.75 7.30
N ASP A 18 -6.16 -11.76 7.51
CA ASP A 18 -7.59 -11.65 7.20
C ASP A 18 -8.28 -10.62 8.11
N LYS A 19 -7.95 -10.64 9.39
CA LYS A 19 -8.46 -9.66 10.34
C LYS A 19 -7.93 -8.25 10.06
N LEU A 20 -6.69 -8.13 9.59
CA LEU A 20 -6.11 -6.85 9.21
C LEU A 20 -6.87 -6.25 8.01
N ILE A 21 -7.13 -7.04 6.98
CA ILE A 21 -7.94 -6.62 5.82
C ILE A 21 -9.35 -6.22 6.26
N GLN A 22 -9.99 -7.03 7.09
CA GLN A 22 -11.32 -6.73 7.61
C GLN A 22 -11.34 -5.43 8.43
N SER A 23 -10.26 -5.13 9.15
CA SER A 23 -10.16 -3.89 9.92
C SER A 23 -10.13 -2.63 9.06
N PHE A 24 -9.82 -2.76 7.78
CA PHE A 24 -9.86 -1.68 6.78
C PHE A 24 -11.12 -1.69 5.92
N SER A 25 -12.03 -2.66 6.07
CA SER A 25 -13.21 -2.86 5.21
C SER A 25 -14.15 -1.66 5.13
N ASN A 26 -14.14 -0.78 6.11
CA ASN A 26 -14.88 0.48 6.10
C ASN A 26 -14.27 1.56 5.19
N SER A 27 -13.06 1.35 4.69
CA SER A 27 -12.39 2.27 3.78
C SER A 27 -12.63 1.81 2.34
N LYS A 28 -13.54 2.46 1.63
CA LYS A 28 -14.02 2.08 0.29
C LYS A 28 -12.94 2.06 -0.82
N HIS A 29 -11.71 2.47 -0.51
CA HIS A 29 -10.67 2.72 -1.53
C HIS A 29 -9.29 2.23 -1.11
N ILE A 30 -9.22 1.02 -0.52
CA ILE A 30 -7.93 0.38 -0.24
C ILE A 30 -7.64 -0.63 -1.33
N ILE A 31 -6.48 -0.49 -1.93
CA ILE A 31 -5.90 -1.49 -2.81
C ILE A 31 -4.71 -2.09 -2.07
N HIS A 32 -4.58 -3.39 -2.10
CA HIS A 32 -3.48 -4.07 -1.43
C HIS A 32 -2.95 -5.23 -2.25
N GLY A 33 -1.68 -5.53 -2.13
CA GLY A 33 -1.05 -6.61 -2.86
C GLY A 33 0.42 -6.79 -2.48
N LYS A 34 0.99 -7.88 -2.96
CA LYS A 34 2.43 -8.11 -2.90
C LYS A 34 3.15 -7.17 -3.86
N VAL A 35 4.33 -6.73 -3.45
CA VAL A 35 5.23 -5.98 -4.34
C VAL A 35 5.83 -6.93 -5.36
N ILE A 36 5.84 -6.49 -6.60
CA ILE A 36 6.36 -7.22 -7.75
C ILE A 36 7.77 -6.72 -8.04
N TYR A 37 8.74 -7.62 -7.92
CA TYR A 37 10.17 -7.31 -8.08
C TYR A 37 10.72 -7.76 -9.43
N ASP A 38 10.14 -8.80 -10.04
CA ASP A 38 10.57 -9.30 -11.33
C ASP A 38 10.23 -8.32 -12.44
N HIS A 39 11.25 -7.87 -13.18
CA HIS A 39 11.09 -6.87 -14.22
C HIS A 39 10.25 -7.36 -15.41
N LYS A 40 10.33 -8.66 -15.74
CA LYS A 40 9.54 -9.22 -16.84
C LYS A 40 8.06 -9.28 -16.47
N GLU A 41 7.76 -9.65 -15.22
CA GLU A 41 6.40 -9.64 -14.71
C GLU A 41 5.83 -8.21 -14.69
N GLN A 42 6.62 -7.21 -14.27
CA GLN A 42 6.23 -5.80 -14.33
C GLN A 42 5.88 -5.36 -15.75
N ILE A 43 6.71 -5.72 -16.74
CA ILE A 43 6.47 -5.40 -18.16
C ILE A 43 5.19 -6.09 -18.64
N SER A 44 5.03 -7.38 -18.37
CA SER A 44 3.85 -8.14 -18.79
C SER A 44 2.55 -7.53 -18.26
N ILE A 45 2.53 -7.11 -17.01
CA ILE A 45 1.36 -6.43 -16.41
C ILE A 45 1.08 -5.09 -17.10
N MET A 46 2.13 -4.31 -17.41
CA MET A 46 1.95 -3.03 -18.10
C MET A 46 1.42 -3.24 -19.53
N GLU A 47 1.92 -4.26 -20.23
CA GLU A 47 1.44 -4.65 -21.56
C GLU A 47 -0.04 -5.05 -21.53
N GLU A 48 -0.45 -5.89 -20.57
CA GLU A 48 -1.85 -6.29 -20.37
C GLU A 48 -2.78 -5.09 -20.14
N ILE A 49 -2.35 -4.11 -19.32
CA ILE A 49 -3.12 -2.90 -19.06
C ILE A 49 -3.28 -2.08 -20.34
N ILE A 50 -2.21 -1.92 -21.12
CA ILE A 50 -2.21 -1.18 -22.38
C ILE A 50 -3.10 -1.89 -23.41
N GLU A 51 -2.96 -3.21 -23.58
CA GLU A 51 -3.80 -4.01 -24.49
C GLU A 51 -5.28 -3.90 -24.13
N TYR A 52 -5.61 -3.95 -22.84
CA TYR A 52 -6.98 -3.75 -22.38
C TYR A 52 -7.51 -2.35 -22.74
N GLY A 53 -6.68 -1.31 -22.59
CA GLY A 53 -7.00 0.05 -23.02
C GLY A 53 -7.25 0.14 -24.52
N ILE A 54 -6.42 -0.52 -25.33
CA ILE A 54 -6.57 -0.58 -26.80
C ILE A 54 -7.89 -1.28 -27.15
N LEU A 55 -8.18 -2.43 -26.56
CA LEU A 55 -9.43 -3.17 -26.81
C LEU A 55 -10.67 -2.38 -26.42
N LYS A 56 -10.61 -1.58 -25.35
CA LYS A 56 -11.67 -0.64 -25.01
C LYS A 56 -11.82 0.47 -26.05
N SER A 57 -10.72 1.03 -26.51
CA SER A 57 -10.74 2.08 -27.54
C SER A 57 -11.30 1.56 -28.86
N GLU A 58 -10.91 0.36 -29.30
CA GLU A 58 -11.45 -0.27 -30.53
C GLU A 58 -12.98 -0.42 -30.46
N LYS A 59 -13.55 -0.72 -29.29
CA LYS A 59 -15.01 -0.79 -29.13
C LYS A 59 -15.67 0.59 -29.27
N LEU A 60 -15.02 1.64 -28.86
CA LEU A 60 -15.51 3.01 -29.03
C LEU A 60 -15.44 3.45 -30.50
N PHE A 61 -14.42 2.98 -31.23
CA PHE A 61 -14.17 3.33 -32.63
C PHE A 61 -14.82 2.38 -33.64
N LYS A 62 -15.43 1.28 -33.19
CA LYS A 62 -15.92 0.20 -34.06
C LYS A 62 -16.99 0.61 -35.07
N ASN A 63 -17.67 1.72 -34.85
CA ASN A 63 -18.73 2.23 -35.73
C ASN A 63 -18.30 3.43 -36.56
N ILE A 64 -16.97 3.72 -36.61
CA ILE A 64 -16.45 4.86 -37.37
C ILE A 64 -16.16 4.38 -38.80
N ASN A 65 -16.97 4.80 -39.74
CA ASN A 65 -16.80 4.51 -41.13
C ASN A 65 -16.35 5.73 -41.97
N SER A 66 -16.39 6.92 -41.38
CA SER A 66 -16.04 8.17 -42.02
C SER A 66 -15.32 9.15 -41.09
N TRP A 67 -14.71 10.21 -41.66
CA TRP A 67 -14.13 11.31 -40.91
C TRP A 67 -15.17 12.13 -40.15
N ASP A 68 -16.41 12.12 -40.63
CA ASP A 68 -17.51 12.81 -39.94
C ASP A 68 -17.93 12.08 -38.67
N ASP A 69 -17.88 10.73 -38.68
CA ASP A 69 -18.15 9.90 -37.49
C ASP A 69 -17.10 10.13 -36.39
N LEU A 70 -15.85 10.48 -36.77
CA LEU A 70 -14.79 10.84 -35.81
C LEU A 70 -15.14 12.12 -35.01
N ASN A 71 -15.85 13.06 -35.63
CA ASN A 71 -16.29 14.28 -34.95
C ASN A 71 -17.45 14.02 -33.97
N GLU A 72 -18.14 12.88 -34.11
CA GLU A 72 -19.20 12.46 -33.16
C GLU A 72 -18.64 11.75 -31.92
N ILE A 73 -17.35 11.31 -31.96
CA ILE A 73 -16.72 10.81 -30.75
C ILE A 73 -16.61 11.95 -29.75
N ASN A 74 -17.40 11.82 -28.72
CA ASN A 74 -17.40 12.79 -27.67
C ASN A 74 -16.01 12.82 -26.99
N ASP A 75 -15.33 13.96 -27.04
CA ASP A 75 -14.05 14.20 -26.36
C ASP A 75 -14.07 13.69 -24.90
N ASN A 76 -15.23 13.68 -24.26
CA ASN A 76 -15.41 13.15 -22.94
C ASN A 76 -15.19 11.64 -22.85
N GLN A 77 -15.52 10.86 -23.88
CA GLN A 77 -15.30 9.40 -23.88
C GLN A 77 -13.83 9.06 -24.01
N ILE A 78 -13.11 9.76 -24.88
CA ILE A 78 -11.65 9.60 -25.05
C ILE A 78 -10.95 10.02 -23.75
N LYS A 79 -11.34 11.16 -23.20
CA LYS A 79 -10.80 11.67 -21.93
C LYS A 79 -11.04 10.69 -20.79
N HIS A 80 -12.23 10.12 -20.71
CA HIS A 80 -12.57 9.14 -19.67
C HIS A 80 -11.71 7.88 -19.78
N LEU A 81 -11.56 7.33 -20.98
CA LEU A 81 -10.70 6.15 -21.24
C LEU A 81 -9.23 6.44 -20.89
N SER A 82 -8.73 7.62 -21.28
CA SER A 82 -7.36 8.03 -20.97
C SER A 82 -7.12 8.16 -19.46
N ILE A 83 -8.10 8.68 -18.72
CA ILE A 83 -8.03 8.79 -17.26
C ILE A 83 -8.06 7.39 -16.63
N GLU A 84 -8.95 6.48 -17.07
CA GLU A 84 -9.01 5.12 -16.55
C GLU A 84 -7.67 4.40 -16.74
N LEU A 85 -7.13 4.40 -17.96
CA LEU A 85 -5.86 3.78 -18.27
C LEU A 85 -4.72 4.39 -17.44
N GLY A 86 -4.68 5.71 -17.33
CA GLY A 86 -3.68 6.41 -16.53
C GLY A 86 -3.77 6.06 -15.04
N VAL A 87 -4.97 5.88 -14.51
CA VAL A 87 -5.19 5.45 -13.12
C VAL A 87 -4.71 4.03 -12.90
N ASP A 88 -5.00 3.10 -13.82
CA ASP A 88 -4.57 1.71 -13.70
C ASP A 88 -3.04 1.60 -13.74
N LEU A 89 -2.40 2.26 -14.71
CA LEU A 89 -0.94 2.31 -14.80
C LEU A 89 -0.30 2.90 -13.53
N TYR A 90 -0.87 3.98 -13.00
CA TYR A 90 -0.39 4.61 -11.78
C TYR A 90 -0.52 3.69 -10.56
N LEU A 91 -1.64 2.98 -10.43
CA LEU A 91 -1.90 2.08 -9.31
C LEU A 91 -0.95 0.88 -9.30
N TYR A 92 -0.76 0.24 -10.45
CA TYR A 92 0.16 -0.89 -10.55
C TYR A 92 1.61 -0.48 -10.30
N ASN A 93 2.01 0.71 -10.78
CA ASN A 93 3.35 1.24 -10.50
C ASN A 93 3.65 1.38 -9.00
N MET A 94 2.62 1.56 -8.16
CA MET A 94 2.81 1.57 -6.70
C MET A 94 3.23 0.22 -6.12
N PHE A 95 3.01 -0.87 -6.85
CA PHE A 95 3.39 -2.23 -6.44
C PHE A 95 4.69 -2.71 -7.09
N PHE A 96 5.32 -1.89 -7.94
CA PHE A 96 6.59 -2.25 -8.58
C PHE A 96 7.77 -1.76 -7.74
N LYS A 97 8.81 -2.58 -7.68
CA LYS A 97 10.06 -2.25 -7.02
C LYS A 97 11.22 -2.94 -7.72
N LYS A 98 12.41 -2.39 -7.65
CA LYS A 98 13.60 -2.99 -8.25
C LYS A 98 13.92 -4.34 -7.60
N GLU A 99 14.39 -5.29 -8.38
CA GLU A 99 14.72 -6.67 -7.97
C GLU A 99 15.72 -6.72 -6.82
N CYS A 100 16.66 -5.77 -6.74
CA CYS A 100 17.64 -5.69 -5.65
C CYS A 100 16.99 -5.54 -4.25
N PHE A 101 15.71 -5.18 -4.17
CA PHE A 101 14.93 -5.10 -2.93
C PHE A 101 14.05 -6.31 -2.67
N SER A 102 14.15 -7.38 -3.49
CA SER A 102 13.29 -8.57 -3.37
C SER A 102 13.35 -9.25 -1.98
N GLY A 103 14.50 -9.11 -1.29
CA GLY A 103 14.65 -9.60 0.08
C GLY A 103 13.71 -8.97 1.10
N GLU A 104 13.08 -7.84 0.80
CA GLU A 104 12.08 -7.22 1.68
C GLU A 104 10.76 -7.98 1.70
N ASN A 105 10.41 -8.69 0.62
CA ASN A 105 9.17 -9.46 0.46
C ASN A 105 7.93 -8.64 0.92
N GLU A 106 7.84 -7.43 0.39
CA GLU A 106 6.93 -6.40 0.87
C GLU A 106 5.48 -6.67 0.44
N TYR A 107 4.55 -6.39 1.34
CA TYR A 107 3.12 -6.31 1.05
C TYR A 107 2.62 -4.89 1.30
N ARG A 108 1.95 -4.29 0.32
CA ARG A 108 1.52 -2.89 0.39
C ARG A 108 0.01 -2.76 0.55
N PHE A 109 -0.36 -1.75 1.34
CA PHE A 109 -1.70 -1.19 1.41
C PHE A 109 -1.64 0.22 0.85
N VAL A 110 -2.36 0.47 -0.24
CA VAL A 110 -2.44 1.76 -0.90
C VAL A 110 -3.76 2.41 -0.57
N PHE A 111 -3.70 3.57 0.05
CA PHE A 111 -4.86 4.39 0.38
C PHE A 111 -4.90 5.56 -0.59
N ARG A 112 -5.99 5.70 -1.32
CA ARG A 112 -6.17 6.87 -2.18
C ARG A 112 -6.51 8.07 -1.30
N CYS A 113 -5.65 9.08 -1.30
CA CYS A 113 -5.89 10.37 -0.70
C CYS A 113 -5.93 11.39 -1.83
N ASN A 114 -7.02 12.16 -1.94
CA ASN A 114 -7.17 13.09 -3.04
C ASN A 114 -6.64 14.48 -2.70
N HIS A 115 -5.82 15.03 -3.59
CA HIS A 115 -5.41 16.42 -3.57
C HIS A 115 -5.95 17.21 -4.77
N ASP A 116 -6.57 16.55 -5.74
CA ASP A 116 -7.03 17.16 -6.97
C ASP A 116 -8.53 17.44 -6.91
N GLU A 117 -8.93 18.70 -6.97
CA GLU A 117 -10.33 19.12 -7.00
C GLU A 117 -11.12 18.50 -8.16
N ALA A 118 -10.44 18.20 -9.27
CA ALA A 118 -11.04 17.54 -10.44
C ALA A 118 -11.46 16.08 -10.21
N LEU A 119 -10.87 15.42 -9.22
CA LEU A 119 -11.16 14.04 -8.84
C LEU A 119 -11.92 13.95 -7.51
N SER A 120 -12.26 15.08 -6.89
CA SER A 120 -12.81 15.18 -5.54
C SER A 120 -14.16 14.48 -5.34
N SER A 121 -14.90 14.21 -6.41
CA SER A 121 -16.20 13.52 -6.33
C SER A 121 -16.12 12.05 -5.95
N TYR A 122 -14.91 11.46 -5.94
CA TYR A 122 -14.71 10.01 -5.75
C TYR A 122 -13.94 9.61 -4.50
N ILE A 123 -13.38 10.55 -3.73
CA ILE A 123 -12.43 10.21 -2.66
C ILE A 123 -12.68 11.03 -1.40
N GLU A 124 -12.82 10.34 -0.25
CA GLU A 124 -12.83 11.00 1.05
C GLU A 124 -11.49 11.70 1.29
N ILE A 125 -11.53 13.02 1.47
CA ILE A 125 -10.37 13.80 1.90
C ILE A 125 -10.12 13.46 3.36
N GLU A 126 -9.02 12.77 3.64
CA GLU A 126 -8.63 12.51 5.01
C GLU A 126 -7.78 13.65 5.56
N PRO A 127 -7.90 13.91 6.88
CA PRO A 127 -7.05 14.91 7.51
C PRO A 127 -5.60 14.51 7.38
N GLN A 128 -4.80 15.45 6.87
CA GLN A 128 -3.37 15.27 6.71
C GLN A 128 -2.65 15.71 7.97
N TYR A 129 -1.64 14.93 8.31
CA TYR A 129 -0.67 15.25 9.33
C TYR A 129 0.68 15.50 8.67
N PHE A 130 1.54 16.23 9.35
CA PHE A 130 2.88 16.55 8.86
C PHE A 130 3.91 16.10 9.88
N ARG A 131 5.03 15.57 9.40
CA ARG A 131 6.19 15.22 10.21
C ARG A 131 7.46 15.74 9.56
N MET A 132 8.42 16.12 10.37
CA MET A 132 9.77 16.41 9.92
C MET A 132 10.57 15.11 9.83
N LYS A 133 11.25 14.89 8.71
CA LYS A 133 12.26 13.86 8.54
C LYS A 133 13.37 14.44 7.69
N ASP A 134 14.61 14.40 8.19
CA ASP A 134 15.79 14.89 7.50
C ASP A 134 15.63 16.34 6.95
N ASN A 135 15.05 17.22 7.77
CA ASN A 135 14.70 18.60 7.45
C ASN A 135 13.64 18.79 6.33
N VAL A 136 12.97 17.71 5.92
CA VAL A 136 11.88 17.76 4.95
C VAL A 136 10.55 17.58 5.66
N LEU A 137 9.58 18.46 5.37
CA LEU A 137 8.21 18.34 5.87
C LEU A 137 7.46 17.32 5.01
N ILE A 138 7.12 16.18 5.60
CA ILE A 138 6.45 15.07 4.89
C ILE A 138 4.99 14.99 5.36
N PRO A 139 4.03 15.13 4.44
CA PRO A 139 2.63 14.86 4.76
C PRO A 139 2.41 13.36 4.96
N PHE A 140 1.50 13.02 5.85
CA PHE A 140 1.07 11.63 6.04
C PHE A 140 -0.38 11.56 6.54
N VAL A 141 -0.98 10.41 6.36
CA VAL A 141 -2.32 10.08 6.87
C VAL A 141 -2.22 9.03 7.98
N LYS A 142 -3.14 9.09 8.93
CA LYS A 142 -3.28 8.09 9.99
C LYS A 142 -4.51 7.24 9.73
N LYS A 143 -4.31 5.97 9.43
CA LYS A 143 -5.40 5.00 9.34
C LYS A 143 -5.55 4.28 10.68
N LYS A 144 -6.76 4.31 11.23
CA LYS A 144 -7.09 3.54 12.44
C LYS A 144 -7.61 2.17 12.02
N LEU A 145 -7.10 1.15 12.67
CA LEU A 145 -7.71 -0.18 12.61
C LEU A 145 -9.04 -0.15 13.36
N SER A 146 -10.07 -0.75 12.80
CA SER A 146 -11.39 -0.88 13.46
C SER A 146 -11.33 -1.79 14.70
N SER A 147 -10.41 -2.77 14.69
CA SER A 147 -10.10 -3.64 15.82
C SER A 147 -8.59 -3.90 15.89
N LEU A 148 -8.08 -4.04 17.10
CA LEU A 148 -6.71 -4.48 17.38
C LEU A 148 -6.59 -6.00 17.53
N ASP A 149 -7.68 -6.75 17.32
CA ASP A 149 -7.68 -8.22 17.35
C ASP A 149 -6.90 -8.83 16.17
N SER A 150 -6.52 -8.00 15.21
CA SER A 150 -5.62 -8.37 14.12
C SER A 150 -4.15 -8.49 14.54
N VAL A 151 -3.76 -7.98 15.72
CA VAL A 151 -2.38 -8.06 16.22
C VAL A 151 -2.17 -9.42 16.88
N ASN A 152 -1.37 -10.30 16.28
CA ASN A 152 -1.07 -11.64 16.79
C ASN A 152 0.05 -11.62 17.82
N SER A 153 1.18 -11.03 17.45
CA SER A 153 2.36 -11.02 18.30
C SER A 153 3.19 -9.74 18.14
N ILE A 154 4.03 -9.48 19.13
CA ILE A 154 5.09 -8.48 19.08
C ILE A 154 6.40 -9.19 19.37
N LEU A 155 7.28 -9.19 18.37
CA LEU A 155 8.61 -9.74 18.48
C LEU A 155 9.60 -8.62 18.83
N ILE A 156 10.33 -8.80 19.94
CA ILE A 156 11.35 -7.87 20.41
C ILE A 156 12.66 -8.15 19.67
N GLY A 157 13.27 -7.11 19.11
CA GLY A 157 14.53 -7.22 18.38
C GLY A 157 15.70 -7.70 19.26
N PRO A 158 16.72 -8.32 18.67
CA PRO A 158 17.76 -9.03 19.42
C PRO A 158 18.60 -8.15 20.34
N LYS A 159 18.85 -6.88 20.02
CA LYS A 159 19.56 -5.93 20.89
C LYS A 159 18.70 -5.46 22.09
N ASN A 160 17.38 -5.48 21.96
CA ASN A 160 16.44 -5.13 23.02
C ASN A 160 16.00 -6.34 23.85
N ASN A 161 16.70 -7.45 23.77
CA ASN A 161 16.36 -8.70 24.44
C ASN A 161 16.52 -8.62 25.97
N SER A 162 15.98 -7.56 26.57
CA SER A 162 15.99 -7.34 28.02
C SER A 162 14.63 -7.67 28.62
N ASP A 163 14.63 -8.15 29.86
CA ASP A 163 13.39 -8.37 30.61
C ASP A 163 12.60 -7.07 30.81
N ILE A 164 13.28 -5.95 30.79
CA ILE A 164 12.65 -4.62 30.91
C ILE A 164 11.82 -4.32 29.65
N ALA A 165 12.36 -4.58 28.45
CA ALA A 165 11.63 -4.39 27.20
C ALA A 165 10.38 -5.28 27.14
N GLU A 166 10.51 -6.55 27.51
CA GLU A 166 9.39 -7.48 27.56
C GLU A 166 8.31 -7.03 28.55
N LYS A 167 8.70 -6.65 29.76
CA LYS A 167 7.78 -6.14 30.78
C LYS A 167 7.07 -4.86 30.30
N GLY A 168 7.81 -3.96 29.65
CA GLY A 168 7.26 -2.73 29.08
C GLY A 168 6.20 -3.01 28.01
N VAL A 169 6.49 -3.89 27.04
CA VAL A 169 5.53 -4.27 26.00
C VAL A 169 4.30 -4.95 26.62
N LYS A 170 4.47 -5.89 27.55
CA LYS A 170 3.36 -6.56 28.24
C LYS A 170 2.48 -5.58 29.00
N HIS A 171 3.08 -4.57 29.64
CA HIS A 171 2.33 -3.53 30.34
C HIS A 171 1.54 -2.65 29.36
N PHE A 172 2.16 -2.23 28.26
CA PHE A 172 1.52 -1.49 27.19
C PHE A 172 0.31 -2.23 26.60
N LEU A 173 0.48 -3.50 26.24
CA LEU A 173 -0.59 -4.34 25.70
C LEU A 173 -1.77 -4.46 26.68
N ARG A 174 -1.48 -4.65 27.96
CA ARG A 174 -2.51 -4.74 29.01
C ARG A 174 -3.27 -3.43 29.17
N TYR A 175 -2.55 -2.31 29.20
CA TYR A 175 -3.15 -0.99 29.30
C TYR A 175 -4.11 -0.69 28.14
N HIS A 176 -3.70 -1.04 26.94
CA HIS A 176 -4.50 -0.85 25.72
C HIS A 176 -5.48 -2.00 25.42
N LYS A 177 -5.56 -3.01 26.31
CA LYS A 177 -6.42 -4.20 26.15
C LYS A 177 -6.18 -4.98 24.86
N ILE A 178 -4.94 -5.00 24.36
CA ILE A 178 -4.52 -5.72 23.15
C ILE A 178 -4.12 -7.13 23.55
N LYS A 179 -4.73 -8.14 22.90
CA LYS A 179 -4.45 -9.56 23.15
C LYS A 179 -3.41 -10.06 22.14
N ALA A 180 -2.16 -9.67 22.33
CA ALA A 180 -1.06 -10.14 21.50
C ALA A 180 -0.02 -10.89 22.36
N LYS A 181 0.67 -11.85 21.74
CA LYS A 181 1.83 -12.53 22.35
C LYS A 181 3.03 -11.59 22.34
N VAL A 182 3.91 -11.76 23.31
CA VAL A 182 5.20 -11.05 23.34
C VAL A 182 6.30 -12.09 23.29
N GLU A 183 7.13 -11.99 22.26
CA GLU A 183 8.20 -12.93 21.98
C GLU A 183 9.53 -12.18 21.86
N LYS A 184 10.64 -12.86 22.09
CA LYS A 184 11.99 -12.32 21.92
C LYS A 184 12.61 -12.95 20.68
N SER A 185 13.34 -12.17 19.92
CA SER A 185 14.07 -12.68 18.77
C SER A 185 15.15 -13.68 19.23
N GLU A 186 15.14 -14.86 18.62
CA GLU A 186 16.17 -15.89 18.81
C GLU A 186 17.39 -15.66 17.90
N MET A 187 17.38 -14.60 17.08
CA MET A 187 18.47 -14.30 16.16
C MET A 187 19.76 -14.00 16.94
N PRO A 188 20.83 -14.78 16.74
CA PRO A 188 22.08 -14.51 17.39
C PRO A 188 22.72 -13.23 16.83
N LEU A 189 23.09 -12.31 17.71
CA LEU A 189 23.93 -11.19 17.34
C LEU A 189 25.36 -11.73 17.13
N ARG A 190 25.84 -11.68 15.89
CA ARG A 190 27.27 -11.84 15.62
C ARG A 190 27.90 -10.45 15.70
N TYR A 191 28.72 -10.25 16.70
CA TYR A 191 29.59 -9.07 16.85
C TYR A 191 30.76 -9.19 15.90
#